data_d99fe206cd4703c4427da40366a4c9b5
#
_entry.id   d99fe206cd4703c4427da40366a4c9b5
#
_cell.length_a   1.000
_cell.length_b   1.000
_cell.length_c   1.000
_cell.angle_alpha   90.00
_cell.angle_beta   90.00
_cell.angle_gamma   90.00
#
_symmetry.space_group_name_H-M   'P 1'
#
loop_
_entity.id
_entity.type
_entity.pdbx_description
1 polymer ?
#
loop_
_entity_poly.entity_id
_entity_poly.type
_entity_poly.pdbx_seq_one_letter_code
_entity_poly.pdbx_strand_id
1 'polypeptide(L)'
;MREKLPRDVGELLHSHAQEYFFGSTAPDLFYYDVPTPFDATPSSEIISETLHGRMGNKNNEHIFWMLDRMKKLDQQDRYFAFIAGYLSHIAADTIFHPMVYSRTGNYFDQDPAERKRSRARHRVLETSLDLYLLSKSGRTLRGLGLLGLLKVPEDF
;
A
#
# COMPACT_ATOMS: atom_id res chain seq x y z
N MET A 1 5.81 -5.05 -24.41
CA MET A 1 5.67 -3.60 -24.72
C MET A 1 5.35 -2.90 -23.41
N ARG A 2 6.18 -1.97 -22.94
CA ARG A 2 5.84 -1.18 -21.73
C ARG A 2 4.92 -0.06 -22.21
N GLU A 3 3.63 -0.18 -21.99
CA GLU A 3 2.73 0.96 -22.13
C GLU A 3 3.15 2.02 -21.11
N LYS A 4 3.47 3.19 -21.61
CA LYS A 4 3.76 4.34 -20.76
C LYS A 4 2.43 5.00 -20.42
N LEU A 5 2.30 5.51 -19.21
CA LEU A 5 1.18 6.38 -18.86
C LEU A 5 1.09 7.54 -19.86
N PRO A 6 -0.11 8.06 -20.16
CA PRO A 6 -0.26 9.31 -20.87
C PRO A 6 0.66 10.38 -20.27
N ARG A 7 1.22 11.23 -21.11
CA ARG A 7 2.27 12.18 -20.68
C ARG A 7 1.78 13.11 -19.58
N ASP A 8 0.57 13.60 -19.71
CA ASP A 8 -0.13 14.47 -18.76
C ASP A 8 -0.30 13.81 -17.38
N VAL A 9 -0.70 12.55 -17.34
CA VAL A 9 -0.81 11.77 -16.09
C VAL A 9 0.56 11.54 -15.47
N GLY A 10 1.57 11.22 -16.27
CA GLY A 10 2.94 11.03 -15.77
C GLY A 10 3.53 12.30 -15.16
N GLU A 11 3.30 13.46 -15.78
CA GLU A 11 3.74 14.76 -15.28
C GLU A 11 3.01 15.15 -13.99
N LEU A 12 1.69 14.90 -13.91
CA LEU A 12 0.89 15.13 -12.71
C LEU A 12 1.41 14.30 -11.53
N LEU A 13 1.58 12.99 -11.72
CA LEU A 13 2.07 12.10 -10.65
C LEU A 13 3.51 12.46 -10.23
N HIS A 14 4.33 12.94 -11.15
CA HIS A 14 5.67 13.42 -10.81
C HIS A 14 5.63 14.69 -9.96
N SER A 15 4.75 15.63 -10.30
CA SER A 15 4.56 16.88 -9.56
C SER A 15 4.00 16.68 -8.15
N HIS A 16 3.23 15.59 -7.95
CA HIS A 16 2.60 15.20 -6.69
C HIS A 16 3.13 13.84 -6.19
N ALA A 17 4.44 13.63 -6.31
CA ALA A 17 5.07 12.36 -5.97
C ALA A 17 4.89 11.98 -4.49
N GLN A 18 4.85 12.95 -3.58
CA GLN A 18 4.66 12.71 -2.16
C GLN A 18 3.28 12.12 -1.88
N GLU A 19 2.24 12.71 -2.44
CA GLU A 19 0.87 12.21 -2.32
C GLU A 19 0.71 10.82 -2.95
N TYR A 20 1.31 10.60 -4.11
CA TYR A 20 1.33 9.29 -4.76
C TYR A 20 1.98 8.22 -3.87
N PHE A 21 3.17 8.47 -3.33
CA PHE A 21 3.84 7.52 -2.45
C PHE A 21 3.11 7.33 -1.13
N PHE A 22 2.54 8.38 -0.55
CA PHE A 22 1.71 8.25 0.63
C PHE A 22 0.47 7.38 0.35
N GLY A 23 -0.21 7.59 -0.78
CA GLY A 23 -1.31 6.75 -1.22
C GLY A 23 -0.91 5.28 -1.39
N SER A 24 0.28 5.02 -1.96
CA SER A 24 0.76 3.64 -2.18
C SER A 24 1.09 2.88 -0.90
N THR A 25 1.28 3.55 0.22
CA THR A 25 1.53 2.92 1.52
C THR A 25 0.29 2.91 2.42
N ALA A 26 -0.70 3.73 2.13
CA ALA A 26 -1.86 3.95 2.99
C ALA A 26 -2.65 2.67 3.32
N PRO A 27 -2.88 1.68 2.41
CA PRO A 27 -3.59 0.47 2.75
C PRO A 27 -2.94 -0.34 3.87
N ASP A 28 -1.61 -0.37 3.92
CA ASP A 28 -0.84 -1.16 4.86
C ASP A 28 -0.43 -0.41 6.12
N LEU A 29 -0.63 0.90 6.15
CA LEU A 29 -0.11 1.76 7.21
C LEU A 29 -0.46 1.25 8.62
N PHE A 30 -1.68 0.78 8.79
CA PHE A 30 -2.19 0.32 10.09
C PHE A 30 -1.72 -1.08 10.50
N TYR A 31 -1.05 -1.85 9.62
CA TYR A 31 -0.36 -3.08 10.02
C TYR A 31 0.92 -2.81 10.82
N TYR A 32 1.45 -1.60 10.73
CA TYR A 32 2.67 -1.18 11.40
C TYR A 32 2.40 -0.36 12.68
N ASP A 33 1.14 -0.14 13.00
CA ASP A 33 0.76 0.45 14.27
C ASP A 33 1.03 -0.55 15.40
N VAL A 34 1.99 -0.23 16.26
CA VAL A 34 2.38 -1.09 17.38
C VAL A 34 1.61 -0.61 18.62
N PRO A 35 0.60 -1.38 19.08
CA PRO A 35 -0.11 -1.01 20.29
C PRO A 35 0.87 -0.87 21.46
N THR A 36 0.79 0.24 22.17
CA THR A 36 1.53 0.37 23.41
C THR A 36 0.84 -0.48 24.50
N PRO A 37 1.56 -0.92 25.55
CA PRO A 37 0.97 -1.70 26.63
C PRO A 37 -0.20 -0.99 27.37
N PHE A 38 -0.40 0.29 27.09
CA PHE A 38 -1.43 1.13 27.71
C PHE A 38 -2.62 1.38 26.77
N ASP A 39 -2.56 0.96 25.52
CA ASP A 39 -3.65 1.15 24.56
C ASP A 39 -4.71 0.06 24.73
N ALA A 40 -5.87 0.46 25.24
CA ALA A 40 -7.06 -0.39 25.30
C ALA A 40 -7.87 -0.38 23.97
N THR A 41 -7.32 0.21 22.90
CA THR A 41 -8.01 0.31 21.61
C THR A 41 -7.91 -0.99 20.84
N PRO A 42 -8.95 -1.36 20.07
CA PRO A 42 -8.86 -2.47 19.12
C PRO A 42 -7.69 -2.26 18.18
N SER A 43 -7.01 -3.34 17.80
CA SER A 43 -5.89 -3.29 16.86
C SER A 43 -6.29 -2.51 15.61
N SER A 44 -5.51 -1.50 15.25
CA SER A 44 -5.65 -0.72 14.02
C SER A 44 -5.48 -1.58 12.76
N GLU A 45 -4.93 -2.78 12.88
CA GLU A 45 -4.86 -3.80 11.83
C GLU A 45 -6.22 -4.02 11.14
N ILE A 46 -7.34 -3.92 11.87
CA ILE A 46 -8.68 -4.07 11.30
C ILE A 46 -8.99 -3.01 10.22
N ILE A 47 -8.37 -1.84 10.31
CA ILE A 47 -8.53 -0.78 9.29
C ILE A 47 -7.86 -1.24 8.00
N SER A 48 -6.60 -1.68 8.06
CA SER A 48 -5.91 -2.23 6.88
C SER A 48 -6.64 -3.45 6.30
N GLU A 49 -7.14 -4.37 7.14
CA GLU A 49 -7.94 -5.50 6.65
C GLU A 49 -9.22 -5.06 5.95
N THR A 50 -9.87 -3.99 6.44
CA THR A 50 -11.05 -3.42 5.79
C THR A 50 -10.68 -2.80 4.44
N LEU A 51 -9.58 -2.06 4.36
CA LEU A 51 -9.09 -1.44 3.13
C LEU A 51 -8.71 -2.49 2.06
N HIS A 52 -8.30 -3.68 2.47
CA HIS A 52 -8.05 -4.83 1.57
C HIS A 52 -9.29 -5.69 1.29
N GLY A 53 -10.48 -5.27 1.74
CA GLY A 53 -11.74 -5.98 1.48
C GLY A 53 -11.94 -7.27 2.30
N ARG A 54 -11.12 -7.54 3.31
CA ARG A 54 -11.16 -8.78 4.10
C ARG A 54 -12.35 -8.86 5.04
N MET A 55 -12.98 -7.74 5.34
CA MET A 55 -14.18 -7.67 6.19
C MET A 55 -15.49 -7.89 5.42
N GLY A 56 -15.42 -8.41 4.19
CA GLY A 56 -16.59 -8.69 3.34
C GLY A 56 -17.07 -7.51 2.51
N ASN A 57 -16.43 -6.35 2.64
CA ASN A 57 -16.64 -5.21 1.75
C ASN A 57 -15.93 -5.44 0.41
N LYS A 58 -16.41 -4.80 -0.65
CA LYS A 58 -15.72 -4.83 -1.94
C LYS A 58 -14.50 -3.93 -1.89
N ASN A 59 -13.34 -4.44 -2.30
CA ASN A 59 -12.07 -3.70 -2.29
C ASN A 59 -12.10 -2.34 -2.99
N ASN A 60 -13.06 -2.13 -3.89
CA ASN A 60 -13.10 -0.94 -4.73
C ASN A 60 -14.12 0.11 -4.27
N GLU A 61 -15.00 -0.20 -3.31
CA GLU A 61 -16.06 0.74 -2.90
C GLU A 61 -15.50 2.05 -2.35
N HIS A 62 -14.48 1.96 -1.50
CA HIS A 62 -13.83 3.15 -0.94
C HIS A 62 -13.05 3.96 -1.98
N ILE A 63 -12.54 3.32 -3.04
CA ILE A 63 -11.87 4.02 -4.16
C ILE A 63 -12.87 4.88 -4.91
N PHE A 64 -14.05 4.34 -5.25
CA PHE A 64 -15.11 5.11 -5.89
C PHE A 64 -15.60 6.26 -5.00
N TRP A 65 -15.69 6.01 -3.70
CA TRP A 65 -16.02 7.07 -2.74
C TRP A 65 -14.95 8.17 -2.72
N MET A 66 -13.66 7.81 -2.70
CA MET A 66 -12.55 8.78 -2.77
C MET A 66 -12.60 9.60 -4.06
N LEU A 67 -12.82 8.96 -5.21
CA LEU A 67 -12.95 9.63 -6.51
C LEU A 67 -14.14 10.61 -6.54
N ASP A 68 -15.29 10.24 -5.97
CA ASP A 68 -16.43 11.14 -5.89
C ASP A 68 -16.19 12.30 -4.94
N ARG A 69 -15.51 12.04 -3.82
CA ARG A 69 -15.13 13.09 -2.87
C ARG A 69 -14.15 14.08 -3.48
N MET A 70 -13.13 13.59 -4.20
CA MET A 70 -12.12 14.39 -4.87
C MET A 70 -12.72 15.47 -5.76
N LYS A 71 -13.80 15.15 -6.52
CA LYS A 71 -14.49 16.11 -7.41
C LYS A 71 -15.01 17.36 -6.69
N LYS A 72 -15.14 17.31 -5.36
CA LYS A 72 -15.68 18.39 -4.52
C LYS A 72 -14.58 19.19 -3.80
N LEU A 73 -13.31 18.88 -4.07
CA LEU A 73 -12.17 19.47 -3.41
C LEU A 73 -11.40 20.39 -4.35
N ASP A 74 -10.75 21.41 -3.80
CA ASP A 74 -10.01 22.41 -4.59
C ASP A 74 -8.68 21.87 -5.14
N GLN A 75 -8.05 20.92 -4.43
CA GLN A 75 -6.74 20.36 -4.78
C GLN A 75 -6.85 19.00 -5.48
N GLN A 76 -7.65 18.91 -6.54
CA GLN A 76 -8.01 17.65 -7.19
C GLN A 76 -6.79 16.85 -7.66
N ASP A 77 -5.74 17.50 -8.17
CA ASP A 77 -4.54 16.84 -8.67
C ASP A 77 -3.76 16.10 -7.56
N ARG A 78 -3.68 16.67 -6.37
CA ARG A 78 -3.08 16.03 -5.19
C ARG A 78 -3.84 14.79 -4.77
N TYR A 79 -5.16 14.91 -4.65
CA TYR A 79 -6.02 13.77 -4.29
C TYR A 79 -6.02 12.70 -5.37
N PHE A 80 -5.97 13.09 -6.65
CA PHE A 80 -5.82 12.14 -7.75
C PHE A 80 -4.51 11.36 -7.63
N ALA A 81 -3.39 12.03 -7.35
CA ALA A 81 -2.10 11.38 -7.17
C ALA A 81 -2.14 10.39 -5.99
N PHE A 82 -2.75 10.76 -4.86
CA PHE A 82 -2.96 9.85 -3.73
C PHE A 82 -3.78 8.61 -4.13
N ILE A 83 -4.92 8.81 -4.80
CA ILE A 83 -5.79 7.70 -5.24
C ILE A 83 -5.06 6.81 -6.25
N ALA A 84 -4.26 7.38 -7.15
CA ALA A 84 -3.44 6.62 -8.10
C ALA A 84 -2.39 5.77 -7.38
N GLY A 85 -1.75 6.31 -6.33
CA GLY A 85 -0.86 5.54 -5.46
C GLY A 85 -1.58 4.39 -4.77
N TYR A 86 -2.74 4.66 -4.19
CA TYR A 86 -3.58 3.64 -3.55
C TYR A 86 -3.95 2.52 -4.53
N LEU A 87 -4.39 2.87 -5.74
CA LEU A 87 -4.69 1.90 -6.80
C LEU A 87 -3.47 1.08 -7.22
N SER A 88 -2.28 1.68 -7.24
CA SER A 88 -1.04 0.97 -7.56
C SER A 88 -0.71 -0.11 -6.53
N HIS A 89 -0.96 0.17 -5.24
CA HIS A 89 -0.83 -0.82 -4.17
C HIS A 89 -1.79 -2.00 -4.37
N ILE A 90 -3.09 -1.73 -4.51
CA ILE A 90 -4.10 -2.79 -4.70
C ILE A 90 -3.82 -3.61 -5.96
N ALA A 91 -3.37 -2.98 -7.04
CA ALA A 91 -2.98 -3.69 -8.25
C ALA A 91 -1.76 -4.59 -8.04
N ALA A 92 -0.74 -4.12 -7.31
CA ALA A 92 0.43 -4.91 -6.96
C ALA A 92 0.03 -6.13 -6.11
N ASP A 93 -0.77 -5.94 -5.07
CA ASP A 93 -1.29 -7.01 -4.23
C ASP A 93 -2.05 -8.07 -5.02
N THR A 94 -2.93 -7.64 -5.91
CA THR A 94 -3.73 -8.55 -6.75
C THR A 94 -2.84 -9.43 -7.64
N ILE A 95 -1.72 -8.88 -8.11
CA ILE A 95 -0.79 -9.59 -9.00
C ILE A 95 0.16 -10.49 -8.20
N PHE A 96 0.72 -10.01 -7.10
CA PHE A 96 1.79 -10.69 -6.39
C PHE A 96 1.32 -11.64 -5.29
N HIS A 97 0.24 -11.36 -4.57
CA HIS A 97 -0.22 -12.18 -3.46
C HIS A 97 -0.53 -13.62 -3.84
N PRO A 98 -1.10 -13.98 -5.00
CA PRO A 98 -1.27 -15.39 -5.37
C PRO A 98 0.06 -16.16 -5.35
N MET A 99 1.14 -15.56 -5.84
CA MET A 99 2.48 -16.15 -5.82
C MET A 99 3.04 -16.17 -4.39
N VAL A 100 2.89 -15.09 -3.64
CA VAL A 100 3.37 -14.99 -2.25
C VAL A 100 2.70 -16.05 -1.38
N TYR A 101 1.38 -16.17 -1.41
CA TYR A 101 0.63 -17.19 -0.64
C TYR A 101 1.01 -18.62 -1.02
N SER A 102 1.23 -18.89 -2.31
CA SER A 102 1.66 -20.22 -2.75
C SER A 102 3.02 -20.64 -2.17
N ARG A 103 3.87 -19.68 -1.79
CA ARG A 103 5.22 -19.91 -1.26
C ARG A 103 5.28 -19.84 0.26
N THR A 104 4.37 -19.15 0.91
CA THR A 104 4.47 -18.82 2.33
C THR A 104 3.45 -19.57 3.19
N GLY A 105 2.45 -20.18 2.57
CA GLY A 105 1.37 -20.91 3.24
C GLY A 105 0.15 -20.05 3.50
N ASN A 106 -0.83 -20.63 4.22
CA ASN A 106 -2.10 -19.95 4.48
C ASN A 106 -1.95 -18.85 5.53
N TYR A 107 -1.96 -17.63 5.08
CA TYR A 107 -1.90 -16.42 5.94
C TYR A 107 -3.08 -16.34 6.94
N PHE A 108 -4.21 -16.99 6.62
CA PHE A 108 -5.44 -17.01 7.39
C PHE A 108 -5.71 -18.38 8.02
N ASP A 109 -4.67 -19.20 8.23
CA ASP A 109 -4.84 -20.54 8.79
C ASP A 109 -5.60 -20.51 10.12
N GLN A 110 -6.41 -21.54 10.34
CA GLN A 110 -7.17 -21.69 11.59
C GLN A 110 -6.24 -22.01 12.76
N ASP A 111 -5.14 -22.75 12.52
CA ASP A 111 -4.10 -22.97 13.52
C ASP A 111 -3.33 -21.65 13.76
N PRO A 112 -3.38 -21.06 14.96
CA PRO A 112 -2.68 -19.81 15.27
C PRO A 112 -1.17 -19.90 15.06
N ALA A 113 -0.56 -21.08 15.29
CA ALA A 113 0.87 -21.25 15.14
C ALA A 113 1.26 -21.27 13.65
N GLU A 114 0.48 -21.95 12.79
CA GLU A 114 0.72 -21.93 11.35
C GLU A 114 0.42 -20.55 10.75
N ARG A 115 -0.65 -19.91 11.17
CA ARG A 115 -0.94 -18.51 10.77
C ARG A 115 0.23 -17.59 11.10
N LYS A 116 0.80 -17.68 12.31
CA LYS A 116 1.97 -16.86 12.71
C LYS A 116 3.19 -17.16 11.82
N ARG A 117 3.45 -18.44 11.52
CA ARG A 117 4.56 -18.84 10.63
C ARG A 117 4.36 -18.34 9.21
N SER A 118 3.15 -18.49 8.66
CA SER A 118 2.81 -18.02 7.32
C SER A 118 2.98 -16.51 7.19
N ARG A 119 2.49 -15.74 8.16
CA ARG A 119 2.65 -14.27 8.23
C ARG A 119 4.12 -13.86 8.29
N ALA A 120 4.95 -14.56 9.06
CA ALA A 120 6.37 -14.29 9.12
C ALA A 120 7.07 -14.57 7.79
N ARG A 121 6.81 -15.73 7.17
CA ARG A 121 7.34 -16.09 5.84
C ARG A 121 6.92 -15.10 4.76
N HIS A 122 5.68 -14.63 4.80
CA HIS A 122 5.12 -13.64 3.90
C HIS A 122 5.95 -12.35 3.91
N ARG A 123 6.14 -11.75 5.08
CA ARG A 123 6.95 -10.53 5.24
C ARG A 123 8.40 -10.72 4.78
N VAL A 124 9.01 -11.86 5.10
CA VAL A 124 10.38 -12.16 4.66
C VAL A 124 10.48 -12.26 3.14
N LEU A 125 9.49 -12.90 2.49
CA LEU A 125 9.47 -13.04 1.03
C LEU A 125 9.30 -11.68 0.36
N GLU A 126 8.35 -10.86 0.80
CA GLU A 126 8.12 -9.52 0.23
C GLU A 126 9.35 -8.64 0.40
N THR A 127 9.92 -8.58 1.60
CA THR A 127 11.17 -7.83 1.83
C THR A 127 12.30 -8.32 0.92
N SER A 128 12.41 -9.64 0.71
CA SER A 128 13.42 -10.21 -0.17
C SER A 128 13.20 -9.82 -1.64
N LEU A 129 11.95 -9.78 -2.09
CA LEU A 129 11.58 -9.32 -3.43
C LEU A 129 11.90 -7.84 -3.62
N ASP A 130 11.63 -7.00 -2.63
CA ASP A 130 11.95 -5.58 -2.67
C ASP A 130 13.46 -5.36 -2.78
N LEU A 131 14.25 -6.04 -1.96
CA LEU A 131 15.71 -5.96 -2.02
C LEU A 131 16.24 -6.47 -3.37
N TYR A 132 15.67 -7.54 -3.91
CA TYR A 132 16.03 -8.05 -5.23
C TYR A 132 15.73 -7.02 -6.32
N LEU A 133 14.54 -6.44 -6.34
CA LEU A 133 14.15 -5.42 -7.32
C LEU A 133 15.03 -4.17 -7.22
N LEU A 134 15.34 -3.72 -6.00
CA LEU A 134 16.27 -2.63 -5.77
C LEU A 134 17.65 -2.93 -6.36
N SER A 135 18.19 -4.13 -6.07
CA SER A 135 19.50 -4.54 -6.60
C SER A 135 19.53 -4.57 -8.13
N LYS A 136 18.43 -5.03 -8.76
CA LYS A 136 18.30 -5.07 -10.23
C LYS A 136 18.14 -3.69 -10.86
N SER A 137 17.55 -2.75 -10.14
CA SER A 137 17.39 -1.36 -10.60
C SER A 137 18.65 -0.51 -10.43
N GLY A 138 19.70 -1.03 -9.78
CA GLY A 138 20.89 -0.27 -9.40
C GLY A 138 20.63 0.82 -8.38
N ARG A 139 19.49 0.78 -7.69
CA ARG A 139 19.09 1.76 -6.68
C ARG A 139 19.33 1.21 -5.27
N THR A 140 19.42 2.12 -4.30
CA THR A 140 19.46 1.79 -2.88
C THR A 140 18.27 2.42 -2.18
N LEU A 141 17.85 1.86 -1.03
CA LEU A 141 16.78 2.46 -0.21
C LEU A 141 17.06 3.93 0.10
N ARG A 142 18.30 4.26 0.46
CA ARG A 142 18.74 5.64 0.72
C ARG A 142 18.66 6.52 -0.53
N GLY A 143 19.06 5.98 -1.69
CA GLY A 143 19.03 6.71 -2.97
C GLY A 143 17.63 6.95 -3.52
N LEU A 144 16.61 6.19 -3.05
CA LEU A 144 15.22 6.44 -3.39
C LEU A 144 14.61 7.63 -2.63
N GLY A 145 15.23 8.08 -1.55
CA GLY A 145 14.69 9.19 -0.75
C GLY A 145 13.34 8.87 -0.08
N LEU A 146 12.99 7.60 0.08
CA LEU A 146 11.66 7.14 0.54
C LEU A 146 11.22 7.80 1.84
N LEU A 147 12.14 8.00 2.80
CA LEU A 147 11.81 8.64 4.07
C LEU A 147 11.30 10.08 3.91
N GLY A 148 11.71 10.78 2.84
CA GLY A 148 11.17 12.10 2.51
C GLY A 148 9.80 12.03 1.83
N LEU A 149 9.56 10.97 1.06
CA LEU A 149 8.32 10.77 0.30
C LEU A 149 7.19 10.16 1.16
N LEU A 150 7.53 9.44 2.22
CA LEU A 150 6.57 8.79 3.14
C LEU A 150 6.06 9.74 4.24
N LYS A 151 6.40 11.01 4.20
CA LYS A 151 5.78 12.00 5.09
C LYS A 151 4.34 12.25 4.68
N VAL A 152 3.48 12.43 5.67
CA VAL A 152 2.14 12.95 5.39
C VAL A 152 2.30 14.32 4.74
N PRO A 153 1.71 14.55 3.55
CA PRO A 153 1.80 15.86 2.90
C PRO A 153 1.23 16.95 3.81
N GLU A 154 1.89 18.10 3.84
CA GLU A 154 1.36 19.24 4.57
C GLU A 154 0.03 19.67 3.95
N ASP A 155 -0.95 19.97 4.80
CA ASP A 155 -2.31 20.38 4.38
C ASP A 155 -3.10 19.31 3.62
N PHE A 156 -2.84 18.03 3.87
CA PHE A 156 -3.56 16.90 3.26
C PHE A 156 -4.77 16.46 4.09
#